data_74749d3bdb4f02fe80c45f15b5155723
#
_entry.id   74749d3bdb4f02fe80c45f15b5155723
#
_cell.length_a   1.000
_cell.length_b   1.000
_cell.length_c   1.000
_cell.angle_alpha   90.00
_cell.angle_beta   90.00
_cell.angle_gamma   90.00
#
_symmetry.space_group_name_H-M   'P 1'
#
loop_
_entity.id
_entity.type
_entity.pdbx_description
1 polymer ?
#
loop_
_entity_poly.entity_id
_entity_poly.type
_entity_poly.pdbx_seq_one_letter_code
_entity_poly.pdbx_strand_id
1 'polypeptide(L)'
;MSFRRFFCVLVLLFVTASVGLAKRQRKDEWMSLFDGETLNGWSVHSGFAKYHIEDGAIVGTTVKGSPNSFLCTDREYGDFVLEFEVKLDPRLNSGVQIRSKIAEEEMAFVFTGRDGKPRRRVIPPDRVYGYQVEIATEKGGSSGSIYDEARRAFMLASTQSDPAASKAFKDGQWNKFRIECKGDRIRTWINDVPCIDLRDSMTRRGVIGLQVHGVGKQAGPYQVRWRNLRIQAEDEGVEPPMISCRTRVLQCTPGWTGRRMDDGRPYVPDDILKRMKNVSVTQAWSIVRGAGYSNCYENAAGWIVMNTKETIVGRVLTAQYMPSHPDYNRGIMRRGRTEGRIGASNSWPIDMLKKGDVYIADCFGKVFDGTLIGDNLANAIYTNSGNGVIFDGGVRDLEGMEAIEGFNAWYRGADPSFLRNVMLTAINVPIRVGRALACPGDVVLAKREGIVFIPAHLAEKVVVESEAIMLRDMFGHLRLREGKYTPGQIDSRWTPEIQNDFRSWLKENMDELPVPKDVIERMLNPKQRNW
;
A
#
# COMPACT_ATOMS: atom_id res chain seq x y z
N MET A 1 3.78 65.67 40.74
CA MET A 1 2.85 65.49 39.63
C MET A 1 3.67 65.17 38.38
N SER A 2 3.77 63.91 37.97
CA SER A 2 4.31 63.52 36.66
C SER A 2 3.79 62.14 36.32
N PHE A 3 2.95 62.06 35.28
CA PHE A 3 2.41 60.85 34.72
C PHE A 3 3.47 60.15 33.89
N ARG A 4 3.88 58.91 34.24
CA ARG A 4 4.63 58.02 33.38
C ARG A 4 3.68 57.07 32.65
N ARG A 5 3.53 57.26 31.34
CA ARG A 5 2.85 56.33 30.41
C ARG A 5 3.73 55.13 30.16
N PHE A 6 3.23 53.91 30.48
CA PHE A 6 3.80 52.64 30.05
C PHE A 6 3.26 52.34 28.63
N PHE A 7 4.16 52.26 27.68
CA PHE A 7 3.90 51.73 26.34
C PHE A 7 4.08 50.23 26.39
N CYS A 8 3.01 49.43 26.31
CA CYS A 8 3.08 48.00 26.01
C CYS A 8 3.20 47.83 24.51
N VAL A 9 4.37 47.37 24.06
CA VAL A 9 4.57 46.90 22.67
C VAL A 9 4.09 45.47 22.59
N LEU A 10 2.94 45.29 21.93
CA LEU A 10 2.38 43.97 21.57
C LEU A 10 3.12 43.47 20.32
N VAL A 11 4.08 42.55 20.47
CA VAL A 11 4.70 41.85 19.33
C VAL A 11 3.75 40.75 18.87
N LEU A 12 2.99 41.00 17.81
CA LEU A 12 2.27 39.98 17.08
C LEU A 12 3.25 39.14 16.26
N LEU A 13 3.58 37.96 16.73
CA LEU A 13 4.23 36.91 15.95
C LEU A 13 3.20 36.34 14.96
N PHE A 14 3.27 36.78 13.70
CA PHE A 14 2.62 36.11 12.59
C PHE A 14 3.35 34.77 12.34
N VAL A 15 2.81 33.69 12.87
CA VAL A 15 3.15 32.34 12.39
C VAL A 15 2.42 32.17 11.06
N THR A 16 3.11 32.41 9.97
CA THR A 16 2.64 32.03 8.64
C THR A 16 2.69 30.51 8.55
N ALA A 17 1.57 29.85 8.86
CA ALA A 17 1.34 28.48 8.44
C ALA A 17 1.29 28.48 6.93
N SER A 18 2.37 28.09 6.28
CA SER A 18 2.39 27.74 4.86
C SER A 18 1.59 26.44 4.67
N VAL A 19 0.28 26.58 4.61
CA VAL A 19 -0.59 25.58 3.99
C VAL A 19 -0.17 25.56 2.52
N GLY A 20 0.54 24.50 2.12
CA GLY A 20 0.84 24.25 0.72
C GLY A 20 -0.47 24.10 -0.05
N LEU A 21 -1.00 25.20 -0.54
CA LEU A 21 -2.03 25.22 -1.57
C LEU A 21 -1.40 24.54 -2.79
N ALA A 22 -1.79 23.30 -3.06
CA ALA A 22 -1.54 22.66 -4.33
C ALA A 22 -1.99 23.65 -5.43
N LYS A 23 -1.02 24.20 -6.18
CA LYS A 23 -1.31 25.10 -7.29
C LYS A 23 -2.24 24.36 -8.24
N ARG A 24 -3.49 24.78 -8.33
CA ARG A 24 -4.43 24.37 -9.36
C ARG A 24 -3.77 24.72 -10.69
N GLN A 25 -3.26 23.74 -11.43
CA GLN A 25 -2.64 23.94 -12.72
C GLN A 25 -3.67 24.61 -13.64
N ARG A 26 -3.28 25.75 -14.23
CA ARG A 26 -4.18 26.43 -15.18
C ARG A 26 -4.34 25.56 -16.41
N LYS A 27 -5.55 25.52 -16.98
CA LYS A 27 -5.96 24.76 -18.17
C LYS A 27 -5.03 24.91 -19.38
N ASP A 28 -4.23 25.97 -19.44
CA ASP A 28 -3.39 26.37 -20.56
C ASP A 28 -1.88 26.25 -20.27
N GLU A 29 -1.46 25.63 -19.13
CA GLU A 29 -0.05 25.50 -18.78
C GLU A 29 0.53 24.20 -19.34
N TRP A 30 1.65 24.31 -20.07
CA TRP A 30 2.41 23.17 -20.56
C TRP A 30 3.19 22.51 -19.43
N MET A 31 3.04 21.21 -19.29
CA MET A 31 3.80 20.38 -18.37
C MET A 31 4.75 19.49 -19.17
N SER A 32 6.03 19.44 -18.78
CA SER A 32 6.97 18.46 -19.33
C SER A 32 6.60 17.06 -18.86
N LEU A 33 6.52 16.10 -19.79
CA LEU A 33 6.37 14.67 -19.49
C LEU A 33 7.72 13.97 -19.32
N PHE A 34 8.82 14.62 -19.69
CA PHE A 34 10.18 14.10 -19.60
C PHE A 34 11.12 15.24 -19.22
N ASP A 35 11.91 15.05 -18.18
CA ASP A 35 12.83 16.03 -17.61
C ASP A 35 14.16 16.17 -18.39
N GLY A 36 14.43 15.25 -19.33
CA GLY A 36 15.68 15.17 -20.08
C GLY A 36 16.75 14.30 -19.42
N GLU A 37 16.55 13.87 -18.18
CA GLU A 37 17.57 13.22 -17.35
C GLU A 37 17.11 11.86 -16.76
N THR A 38 15.82 11.67 -16.49
CA THR A 38 15.30 10.47 -15.84
C THR A 38 14.07 9.90 -16.54
N LEU A 39 13.81 8.60 -16.36
CA LEU A 39 12.56 7.95 -16.76
C LEU A 39 11.54 7.87 -15.62
N ASN A 40 11.67 8.75 -14.62
CA ASN A 40 10.72 8.82 -13.52
C ASN A 40 9.31 9.14 -14.04
N GLY A 41 8.31 8.39 -13.58
CA GLY A 41 6.93 8.51 -14.06
C GLY A 41 6.63 7.72 -15.34
N TRP A 42 7.56 6.84 -15.75
CA TRP A 42 7.41 5.96 -16.91
C TRP A 42 7.74 4.52 -16.56
N SER A 43 7.03 3.55 -17.15
CA SER A 43 7.24 2.11 -16.99
C SER A 43 7.11 1.36 -18.32
N VAL A 44 7.90 0.27 -18.48
CA VAL A 44 7.89 -0.54 -19.71
C VAL A 44 6.85 -1.64 -19.61
N HIS A 45 6.06 -1.83 -20.68
CA HIS A 45 4.98 -2.81 -20.78
C HIS A 45 4.99 -3.57 -22.10
N SER A 46 4.37 -4.74 -22.15
CA SER A 46 4.11 -5.64 -23.28
C SER A 46 5.32 -6.37 -23.85
N GLY A 47 6.51 -5.85 -23.69
CA GLY A 47 7.73 -6.42 -24.24
C GLY A 47 8.97 -6.02 -23.47
N PHE A 48 10.15 -6.32 -24.03
CA PHE A 48 11.42 -6.12 -23.35
C PHE A 48 12.45 -5.34 -24.19
N ALA A 49 11.98 -4.42 -25.06
CA ALA A 49 12.86 -3.45 -25.70
C ALA A 49 13.57 -2.59 -24.64
N LYS A 50 14.74 -2.06 -24.98
CA LYS A 50 15.54 -1.25 -24.07
C LYS A 50 15.22 0.22 -24.25
N TYR A 51 15.01 0.92 -23.13
CA TYR A 51 14.87 2.38 -23.10
C TYR A 51 15.96 2.97 -22.24
N HIS A 52 16.59 4.02 -22.72
CA HIS A 52 17.60 4.79 -22.00
C HIS A 52 17.56 6.26 -22.42
N ILE A 53 18.35 7.09 -21.80
CA ILE A 53 18.45 8.51 -22.11
C ILE A 53 19.79 8.78 -22.75
N GLU A 54 19.78 9.54 -23.86
CA GLU A 54 20.97 9.96 -24.57
C GLU A 54 20.70 11.35 -25.18
N ASP A 55 21.58 12.31 -24.92
CA ASP A 55 21.50 13.68 -25.43
C ASP A 55 20.13 14.36 -25.17
N GLY A 56 19.58 14.19 -23.96
CA GLY A 56 18.28 14.78 -23.59
C GLY A 56 17.07 14.19 -24.33
N ALA A 57 17.23 13.01 -24.93
CA ALA A 57 16.18 12.26 -25.61
C ALA A 57 15.98 10.88 -24.98
N ILE A 58 14.74 10.40 -24.96
CA ILE A 58 14.43 8.99 -24.70
C ILE A 58 14.76 8.20 -25.95
N VAL A 59 15.61 7.19 -25.81
CA VAL A 59 16.03 6.29 -26.88
C VAL A 59 15.47 4.90 -26.64
N GLY A 60 14.58 4.48 -27.52
CA GLY A 60 14.06 3.12 -27.57
C GLY A 60 14.87 2.27 -28.57
N THR A 61 15.36 1.13 -28.12
CA THR A 61 16.20 0.23 -28.92
C THR A 61 15.55 -1.15 -29.01
N THR A 62 15.40 -1.65 -30.24
CA THR A 62 14.82 -2.97 -30.48
C THR A 62 15.68 -4.10 -29.89
N VAL A 63 15.02 -5.13 -29.38
CA VAL A 63 15.64 -6.36 -28.92
C VAL A 63 15.07 -7.52 -29.74
N LYS A 64 15.95 -8.37 -30.27
CA LYS A 64 15.56 -9.53 -31.08
C LYS A 64 14.60 -10.45 -30.33
N GLY A 65 13.45 -10.74 -30.93
CA GLY A 65 12.43 -11.59 -30.35
C GLY A 65 11.50 -10.88 -29.37
N SER A 66 11.72 -9.59 -29.05
CA SER A 66 10.76 -8.83 -28.27
C SER A 66 9.50 -8.58 -29.10
N PRO A 67 8.29 -8.76 -28.51
CA PRO A 67 7.08 -8.17 -29.09
C PRO A 67 7.14 -6.64 -29.02
N ASN A 68 6.09 -5.96 -29.50
CA ASN A 68 5.95 -4.52 -29.31
C ASN A 68 6.11 -4.19 -27.82
N SER A 69 7.00 -3.26 -27.53
CA SER A 69 7.24 -2.75 -26.18
C SER A 69 6.80 -1.28 -26.12
N PHE A 70 6.26 -0.87 -24.96
CA PHE A 70 5.79 0.50 -24.77
C PHE A 70 6.35 1.04 -23.47
N LEU A 71 6.99 2.21 -23.53
CA LEU A 71 7.32 3.00 -22.35
C LEU A 71 6.11 3.89 -22.05
N CYS A 72 5.35 3.54 -21.04
CA CYS A 72 4.07 4.17 -20.70
C CYS A 72 4.21 5.14 -19.54
N THR A 73 3.46 6.25 -19.58
CA THR A 73 3.30 7.12 -18.40
C THR A 73 2.61 6.37 -17.28
N ASP A 74 3.09 6.55 -16.04
CA ASP A 74 2.43 6.01 -14.85
C ASP A 74 1.08 6.70 -14.58
N ARG A 75 0.85 7.86 -15.20
CA ARG A 75 -0.38 8.65 -15.10
C ARG A 75 -1.22 8.53 -16.37
N GLU A 76 -2.55 8.49 -16.21
CA GLU A 76 -3.52 8.54 -17.30
C GLU A 76 -3.97 9.97 -17.59
N TYR A 77 -4.26 10.25 -18.86
CA TYR A 77 -4.73 11.54 -19.36
C TYR A 77 -6.07 11.38 -20.08
N GLY A 78 -6.98 12.33 -19.86
CA GLY A 78 -8.31 12.39 -20.48
C GLY A 78 -8.29 13.34 -21.70
N ASP A 79 -8.73 14.58 -21.49
CA ASP A 79 -8.64 15.65 -22.49
C ASP A 79 -7.26 16.30 -22.39
N PHE A 80 -6.55 16.39 -23.49
CA PHE A 80 -5.20 16.95 -23.52
C PHE A 80 -4.78 17.41 -24.91
N VAL A 81 -3.74 18.23 -24.93
CA VAL A 81 -2.88 18.48 -26.10
C VAL A 81 -1.48 17.94 -25.77
N LEU A 82 -0.96 17.02 -26.58
CA LEU A 82 0.36 16.44 -26.46
C LEU A 82 1.23 16.94 -27.62
N GLU A 83 2.45 17.40 -27.31
CA GLU A 83 3.46 17.71 -28.31
C GLU A 83 4.76 16.98 -27.98
N PHE A 84 5.44 16.50 -29.03
CA PHE A 84 6.76 15.88 -28.93
C PHE A 84 7.48 15.96 -30.28
N GLU A 85 8.78 15.71 -30.25
CA GLU A 85 9.58 15.48 -31.45
C GLU A 85 10.06 14.03 -31.46
N VAL A 86 10.02 13.40 -32.64
CA VAL A 86 10.46 12.02 -32.84
C VAL A 86 11.40 11.91 -34.03
N LYS A 87 12.43 11.06 -33.92
CA LYS A 87 13.34 10.66 -34.99
C LYS A 87 13.37 9.14 -35.06
N LEU A 88 13.03 8.59 -36.23
CA LEU A 88 12.89 7.14 -36.45
C LEU A 88 14.00 6.64 -37.37
N ASP A 89 14.57 5.45 -37.04
CA ASP A 89 15.39 4.68 -38.01
C ASP A 89 14.48 4.27 -39.19
N PRO A 90 14.89 4.54 -40.46
CA PRO A 90 14.04 4.24 -41.63
C PRO A 90 13.67 2.77 -41.82
N ARG A 91 14.26 1.87 -41.06
CA ARG A 91 13.96 0.43 -41.07
C ARG A 91 12.99 -0.01 -39.99
N LEU A 92 12.55 0.91 -39.14
CA LEU A 92 11.69 0.64 -37.99
C LEU A 92 10.29 1.25 -38.20
N ASN A 93 9.29 0.66 -37.59
CA ASN A 93 7.99 1.27 -37.31
C ASN A 93 7.92 1.63 -35.83
N SER A 94 7.11 2.61 -35.49
CA SER A 94 6.85 3.03 -34.14
C SER A 94 5.44 3.61 -34.00
N GLY A 95 5.11 4.13 -32.82
CA GLY A 95 3.86 4.82 -32.55
C GLY A 95 3.83 5.45 -31.17
N VAL A 96 2.86 6.30 -30.94
CA VAL A 96 2.57 6.83 -29.62
C VAL A 96 1.16 6.43 -29.22
N GLN A 97 1.06 5.67 -28.14
CA GLN A 97 -0.21 5.31 -27.52
C GLN A 97 -0.82 6.53 -26.85
N ILE A 98 -2.12 6.73 -27.04
CA ILE A 98 -2.91 7.80 -26.43
C ILE A 98 -4.18 7.24 -25.84
N ARG A 99 -4.55 7.68 -24.63
CA ARG A 99 -5.74 7.15 -23.94
C ARG A 99 -5.83 5.62 -23.95
N SER A 100 -4.66 4.95 -23.98
CA SER A 100 -4.58 3.48 -24.02
C SER A 100 -4.62 2.87 -22.64
N LYS A 101 -4.87 1.57 -22.56
CA LYS A 101 -4.95 0.82 -21.31
C LYS A 101 -3.88 -0.27 -21.29
N ILE A 102 -3.55 -0.72 -20.09
CA ILE A 102 -2.68 -1.87 -19.83
C ILE A 102 -3.55 -2.95 -19.22
N ALA A 103 -3.55 -4.14 -19.78
CA ALA A 103 -4.32 -5.26 -19.26
C ALA A 103 -3.72 -5.74 -17.95
N GLU A 104 -4.48 -5.72 -16.86
CA GLU A 104 -4.04 -6.21 -15.54
C GLU A 104 -4.10 -7.75 -15.50
N GLU A 105 -5.04 -8.35 -16.22
CA GLU A 105 -5.25 -9.80 -16.37
C GLU A 105 -5.61 -10.15 -17.81
N GLU A 106 -5.64 -11.45 -18.13
CA GLU A 106 -6.14 -11.88 -19.43
C GLU A 106 -7.59 -11.51 -19.60
N MET A 107 -7.91 -10.81 -20.69
CA MET A 107 -9.27 -10.37 -20.98
C MET A 107 -9.70 -10.69 -22.41
N ALA A 108 -10.98 -11.01 -22.60
CA ALA A 108 -11.58 -11.17 -23.92
C ALA A 108 -12.24 -9.87 -24.36
N PHE A 109 -11.83 -9.35 -25.49
CA PHE A 109 -12.41 -8.18 -26.12
C PHE A 109 -13.24 -8.58 -27.35
N VAL A 110 -14.53 -8.20 -27.36
CA VAL A 110 -15.44 -8.45 -28.49
C VAL A 110 -15.70 -7.13 -29.21
N PHE A 111 -15.57 -7.13 -30.53
CA PHE A 111 -15.78 -5.93 -31.36
C PHE A 111 -16.35 -6.30 -32.73
N THR A 112 -16.92 -5.31 -33.41
CA THR A 112 -17.38 -5.47 -34.79
C THR A 112 -16.23 -5.15 -35.75
N GLY A 113 -15.86 -6.11 -36.58
CA GLY A 113 -14.86 -5.94 -37.63
C GLY A 113 -15.33 -4.98 -38.73
N ARG A 114 -14.43 -4.60 -39.63
CA ARG A 114 -14.74 -3.73 -40.80
C ARG A 114 -15.79 -4.31 -41.74
N ASP A 115 -15.91 -5.64 -41.75
CA ASP A 115 -16.90 -6.40 -42.51
C ASP A 115 -18.26 -6.52 -41.81
N GLY A 116 -18.44 -5.82 -40.68
CA GLY A 116 -19.67 -5.84 -39.89
C GLY A 116 -19.86 -7.08 -39.04
N LYS A 117 -18.90 -8.03 -39.03
CA LYS A 117 -19.02 -9.28 -38.26
C LYS A 117 -18.42 -9.14 -36.85
N PRO A 118 -19.02 -9.81 -35.85
CA PRO A 118 -18.45 -9.85 -34.52
C PRO A 118 -17.12 -10.63 -34.51
N ARG A 119 -16.15 -10.10 -33.83
CA ARG A 119 -14.82 -10.70 -33.64
C ARG A 119 -14.46 -10.68 -32.16
N ARG A 120 -13.73 -11.72 -31.73
CA ARG A 120 -13.20 -11.84 -30.37
C ARG A 120 -11.69 -11.87 -30.41
N ARG A 121 -11.07 -11.14 -29.50
CA ARG A 121 -9.61 -11.14 -29.31
C ARG A 121 -9.29 -11.33 -27.83
N VAL A 122 -8.27 -12.12 -27.53
CA VAL A 122 -7.72 -12.27 -26.19
C VAL A 122 -6.56 -11.30 -26.04
N ILE A 123 -6.58 -10.50 -24.99
CA ILE A 123 -5.54 -9.56 -24.61
C ILE A 123 -4.88 -10.13 -23.36
N PRO A 124 -3.59 -10.54 -23.43
CA PRO A 124 -2.90 -11.12 -22.27
C PRO A 124 -2.57 -10.04 -21.21
N PRO A 125 -2.22 -10.44 -19.99
CA PRO A 125 -1.72 -9.53 -18.96
C PRO A 125 -0.55 -8.70 -19.45
N ASP A 126 -0.39 -7.49 -18.91
CA ASP A 126 0.62 -6.51 -19.25
C ASP A 126 0.56 -5.98 -20.69
N ARG A 127 -0.41 -6.37 -21.49
CA ARG A 127 -0.55 -5.91 -22.86
C ARG A 127 -1.13 -4.50 -22.92
N VAL A 128 -0.41 -3.58 -23.57
CA VAL A 128 -0.92 -2.24 -23.91
C VAL A 128 -1.89 -2.36 -25.08
N TYR A 129 -3.06 -1.73 -24.97
CA TYR A 129 -4.10 -1.76 -26.00
C TYR A 129 -4.86 -0.43 -26.07
N GLY A 130 -5.28 -0.06 -27.26
CA GLY A 130 -6.06 1.16 -27.50
C GLY A 130 -5.54 1.99 -28.67
N TYR A 131 -5.79 3.30 -28.65
CA TYR A 131 -5.43 4.19 -29.75
C TYR A 131 -3.92 4.39 -29.84
N GLN A 132 -3.37 4.21 -31.05
CA GLN A 132 -1.99 4.50 -31.41
C GLN A 132 -1.95 5.53 -32.53
N VAL A 133 -1.21 6.60 -32.32
CA VAL A 133 -0.80 7.49 -33.41
C VAL A 133 0.41 6.87 -34.08
N GLU A 134 0.26 6.47 -35.34
CA GLU A 134 1.31 5.79 -36.11
C GLU A 134 2.52 6.69 -36.36
N ILE A 135 3.71 6.09 -36.32
CA ILE A 135 4.98 6.65 -36.75
C ILE A 135 5.61 5.65 -37.72
N ALA A 136 5.52 5.91 -39.00
CA ALA A 136 6.02 5.10 -40.08
C ALA A 136 6.95 5.92 -40.99
N THR A 137 7.69 5.24 -41.86
CA THR A 137 8.57 5.90 -42.83
C THR A 137 7.77 6.70 -43.86
N GLU A 138 8.45 7.64 -44.55
CA GLU A 138 7.86 8.41 -45.69
C GLU A 138 7.24 7.47 -46.73
N LYS A 139 7.90 6.36 -47.06
CA LYS A 139 7.42 5.35 -48.01
C LYS A 139 6.10 4.71 -47.57
N GLY A 140 5.91 4.52 -46.26
CA GLY A 140 4.69 3.96 -45.71
C GLY A 140 3.51 4.93 -45.75
N GLY A 141 3.77 6.23 -45.60
CA GLY A 141 2.81 7.32 -45.71
C GLY A 141 1.70 7.29 -44.65
N SER A 142 1.85 6.49 -43.61
CA SER A 142 0.83 6.29 -42.56
C SER A 142 1.10 7.00 -41.25
N SER A 143 2.20 7.77 -41.18
CA SER A 143 2.48 8.56 -39.96
C SER A 143 1.33 9.54 -39.68
N GLY A 144 0.98 9.67 -38.40
CA GLY A 144 -0.16 10.48 -37.94
C GLY A 144 -1.52 9.79 -38.01
N SER A 145 -1.65 8.65 -38.68
CA SER A 145 -2.86 7.82 -38.70
C SER A 145 -3.20 7.29 -37.29
N ILE A 146 -4.45 6.89 -37.09
CA ILE A 146 -4.89 6.28 -35.83
C ILE A 146 -5.12 4.78 -36.03
N TYR A 147 -4.32 3.95 -35.38
CA TYR A 147 -4.45 2.51 -35.28
C TYR A 147 -5.01 2.12 -33.91
N ASP A 148 -5.73 1.00 -33.82
CA ASP A 148 -6.25 0.49 -32.55
C ASP A 148 -5.45 -0.75 -32.10
N GLU A 149 -4.37 -0.49 -31.38
CA GLU A 149 -3.37 -1.50 -30.97
C GLU A 149 -4.01 -2.57 -30.08
N ALA A 150 -3.71 -3.83 -30.40
CA ALA A 150 -4.12 -5.05 -29.68
C ALA A 150 -5.63 -5.21 -29.44
N ARG A 151 -6.44 -4.17 -29.52
CA ARG A 151 -7.89 -4.19 -29.28
C ARG A 151 -8.66 -4.53 -30.55
N ARG A 152 -8.95 -3.56 -31.42
CA ARG A 152 -9.58 -3.82 -32.75
C ARG A 152 -8.56 -4.25 -33.80
N ALA A 153 -7.31 -3.85 -33.64
CA ALA A 153 -6.15 -4.17 -34.49
C ALA A 153 -6.37 -3.85 -35.97
N PHE A 154 -6.90 -2.67 -36.25
CA PHE A 154 -6.96 -2.09 -37.58
C PHE A 154 -6.87 -0.56 -37.54
N MET A 155 -6.54 0.03 -38.70
CA MET A 155 -6.49 1.48 -38.88
C MET A 155 -7.89 2.07 -38.81
N LEU A 156 -8.13 2.96 -37.85
CA LEU A 156 -9.40 3.67 -37.66
C LEU A 156 -9.53 4.84 -38.64
N ALA A 157 -8.41 5.57 -38.83
CA ALA A 157 -8.30 6.64 -39.78
C ALA A 157 -6.88 6.67 -40.38
N SER A 158 -6.74 6.89 -41.68
CA SER A 158 -5.47 6.79 -42.39
C SER A 158 -5.14 8.09 -43.12
N THR A 159 -3.87 8.51 -43.04
CA THR A 159 -3.28 9.64 -43.78
C THR A 159 -2.96 9.30 -45.23
N GLN A 160 -2.91 8.02 -45.60
CA GLN A 160 -2.48 7.58 -46.94
C GLN A 160 -3.31 8.12 -48.11
N SER A 161 -4.56 8.46 -47.85
CA SER A 161 -5.44 9.07 -48.89
C SER A 161 -5.30 10.57 -49.01
N ASP A 162 -4.59 11.24 -48.11
CA ASP A 162 -4.32 12.69 -48.16
C ASP A 162 -2.87 12.93 -48.61
N PRO A 163 -2.63 13.55 -49.76
CA PRO A 163 -1.30 13.78 -50.32
C PRO A 163 -0.39 14.68 -49.45
N ALA A 164 -0.95 15.61 -48.69
CA ALA A 164 -0.19 16.46 -47.79
C ALA A 164 0.17 15.71 -46.48
N ALA A 165 -0.81 15.07 -45.87
CA ALA A 165 -0.63 14.33 -44.64
C ALA A 165 0.32 13.12 -44.81
N SER A 166 0.19 12.37 -45.92
CA SER A 166 1.03 11.19 -46.19
C SER A 166 2.52 11.53 -46.38
N LYS A 167 2.86 12.77 -46.74
CA LYS A 167 4.22 13.27 -46.93
C LYS A 167 4.74 14.16 -45.80
N ALA A 168 3.95 14.33 -44.75
CA ALA A 168 4.28 15.24 -43.65
C ALA A 168 5.48 14.78 -42.82
N PHE A 169 5.66 13.45 -42.65
CA PHE A 169 6.79 12.86 -41.92
C PHE A 169 8.05 12.84 -42.82
N LYS A 170 9.24 13.08 -42.20
CA LYS A 170 10.54 13.11 -42.88
C LYS A 170 11.49 12.10 -42.27
N ASP A 171 11.91 11.12 -43.08
CA ASP A 171 12.83 10.06 -42.66
C ASP A 171 14.18 10.62 -42.16
N GLY A 172 14.70 10.08 -41.09
CA GLY A 172 16.00 10.44 -40.52
C GLY A 172 16.09 11.85 -39.90
N GLN A 173 15.00 12.61 -39.89
CA GLN A 173 14.89 13.95 -39.30
C GLN A 173 14.07 13.93 -38.01
N TRP A 174 14.20 14.98 -37.20
CA TRP A 174 13.29 15.25 -36.12
C TRP A 174 11.96 15.76 -36.66
N ASN A 175 10.85 15.09 -36.33
CA ASN A 175 9.50 15.44 -36.73
C ASN A 175 8.70 15.85 -35.52
N LYS A 176 8.06 17.03 -35.58
CA LYS A 176 7.18 17.54 -34.54
C LYS A 176 5.80 16.93 -34.71
N PHE A 177 5.32 16.27 -33.67
CA PHE A 177 3.94 15.78 -33.56
C PHE A 177 3.15 16.68 -32.63
N ARG A 178 1.90 16.93 -32.98
CA ARG A 178 0.88 17.50 -32.10
C ARG A 178 -0.34 16.61 -32.17
N ILE A 179 -0.86 16.24 -31.01
CA ILE A 179 -2.04 15.38 -30.82
C ILE A 179 -3.00 16.10 -29.89
N GLU A 180 -4.24 16.26 -30.31
CA GLU A 180 -5.29 16.85 -29.48
C GLU A 180 -6.41 15.82 -29.25
N CYS A 181 -6.72 15.55 -27.99
CA CYS A 181 -7.82 14.70 -27.54
C CYS A 181 -8.79 15.55 -26.74
N LYS A 182 -10.02 15.73 -27.25
CA LYS A 182 -11.08 16.49 -26.57
C LYS A 182 -12.42 15.79 -26.71
N GLY A 183 -12.98 15.33 -25.57
CA GLY A 183 -14.16 14.47 -25.57
C GLY A 183 -13.90 13.21 -26.40
N ASP A 184 -14.71 12.95 -27.44
CA ASP A 184 -14.57 11.85 -28.39
C ASP A 184 -13.72 12.17 -29.62
N ARG A 185 -13.23 13.40 -29.77
CA ARG A 185 -12.47 13.87 -30.93
C ARG A 185 -10.97 13.70 -30.73
N ILE A 186 -10.30 13.12 -31.70
CA ILE A 186 -8.84 12.92 -31.76
C ILE A 186 -8.35 13.58 -33.05
N ARG A 187 -7.40 14.53 -32.93
CA ARG A 187 -6.78 15.21 -34.06
C ARG A 187 -5.27 15.08 -34.00
N THR A 188 -4.63 14.90 -35.14
CA THR A 188 -3.17 14.77 -35.25
C THR A 188 -2.59 15.73 -36.27
N TRP A 189 -1.38 16.20 -36.02
CA TRP A 189 -0.56 17.03 -36.92
C TRP A 189 0.88 16.54 -36.90
N ILE A 190 1.55 16.63 -38.06
CA ILE A 190 2.99 16.37 -38.20
C ILE A 190 3.61 17.57 -38.91
N ASN A 191 4.66 18.17 -38.31
CA ASN A 191 5.33 19.34 -38.84
C ASN A 191 4.34 20.46 -39.26
N ASP A 192 3.35 20.68 -38.39
CA ASP A 192 2.23 21.60 -38.53
C ASP A 192 1.24 21.28 -39.67
N VAL A 193 1.40 20.16 -40.40
CA VAL A 193 0.46 19.65 -41.39
C VAL A 193 -0.66 18.87 -40.68
N PRO A 194 -1.94 19.25 -40.86
CA PRO A 194 -3.07 18.46 -40.33
C PRO A 194 -3.11 17.07 -40.97
N CYS A 195 -3.28 16.04 -40.14
CA CYS A 195 -3.26 14.64 -40.58
C CYS A 195 -4.62 13.94 -40.40
N ILE A 196 -5.12 13.86 -39.19
CA ILE A 196 -6.36 13.14 -38.87
C ILE A 196 -7.30 14.03 -38.03
N ASP A 197 -8.59 13.85 -38.27
CA ASP A 197 -9.69 14.32 -37.43
C ASP A 197 -10.70 13.16 -37.27
N LEU A 198 -10.61 12.44 -36.16
CA LEU A 198 -11.41 11.23 -35.87
C LEU A 198 -12.33 11.48 -34.69
N ARG A 199 -13.54 10.93 -34.74
CA ARG A 199 -14.41 10.78 -33.57
C ARG A 199 -14.52 9.30 -33.20
N ASP A 200 -14.09 8.97 -31.99
CA ASP A 200 -14.21 7.63 -31.40
C ASP A 200 -14.26 7.74 -29.87
N SER A 201 -15.29 7.20 -29.27
CA SER A 201 -15.58 7.35 -27.84
C SER A 201 -15.17 6.15 -26.99
N MET A 202 -14.49 5.14 -27.57
CA MET A 202 -14.26 3.85 -26.91
C MET A 202 -13.41 3.98 -25.63
N THR A 203 -12.39 4.83 -25.63
CA THR A 203 -11.63 5.19 -24.44
C THR A 203 -11.42 6.70 -24.36
N ARG A 204 -11.86 7.30 -23.25
CA ARG A 204 -11.76 8.75 -23.04
C ARG A 204 -10.59 9.15 -22.14
N ARG A 205 -9.94 8.20 -21.51
CA ARG A 205 -8.81 8.40 -20.59
C ARG A 205 -7.89 7.18 -20.61
N GLY A 206 -6.58 7.37 -20.52
CA GLY A 206 -5.60 6.31 -20.46
C GLY A 206 -4.17 6.83 -20.51
N VAL A 207 -3.21 5.92 -20.57
CA VAL A 207 -1.78 6.24 -20.61
C VAL A 207 -1.34 6.78 -21.97
N ILE A 208 -0.21 7.48 -21.96
CA ILE A 208 0.61 7.80 -23.14
C ILE A 208 1.75 6.79 -23.16
N GLY A 209 2.02 6.16 -24.31
CA GLY A 209 3.06 5.13 -24.41
C GLY A 209 3.89 5.29 -25.68
N LEU A 210 5.21 5.22 -25.53
CA LEU A 210 6.19 5.34 -26.64
C LEU A 210 6.54 3.93 -27.11
N GLN A 211 6.21 3.59 -28.37
CA GLN A 211 6.38 2.24 -28.90
C GLN A 211 7.78 2.00 -29.47
N VAL A 212 8.38 0.88 -29.10
CA VAL A 212 9.43 0.21 -29.88
C VAL A 212 8.80 -1.02 -30.53
N HIS A 213 8.64 -0.97 -31.84
CA HIS A 213 8.04 -2.07 -32.60
C HIS A 213 8.92 -3.33 -32.60
N GLY A 214 8.29 -4.48 -32.45
CA GLY A 214 8.98 -5.78 -32.48
C GLY A 214 9.54 -6.08 -33.88
N VAL A 215 10.80 -6.47 -33.95
CA VAL A 215 11.49 -6.80 -35.22
C VAL A 215 11.58 -8.31 -35.49
N GLY A 216 11.03 -9.15 -34.60
CA GLY A 216 11.04 -10.59 -34.75
C GLY A 216 12.47 -11.14 -34.81
N LYS A 217 12.79 -11.90 -35.89
CA LYS A 217 14.10 -12.47 -36.14
C LYS A 217 15.00 -11.58 -36.99
N GLN A 218 14.54 -10.39 -37.39
CA GLN A 218 15.30 -9.47 -38.23
C GLN A 218 16.58 -8.98 -37.55
N ALA A 219 17.55 -8.53 -38.37
CA ALA A 219 18.72 -7.87 -37.86
C ALA A 219 18.35 -6.51 -37.24
N GLY A 220 18.99 -6.20 -36.17
CA GLY A 220 18.96 -4.93 -35.43
C GLY A 220 20.33 -4.73 -34.78
N PRO A 221 20.44 -3.88 -33.75
CA PRO A 221 19.37 -3.05 -33.18
C PRO A 221 19.00 -1.84 -34.04
N TYR A 222 17.73 -1.45 -34.01
CA TYR A 222 17.21 -0.21 -34.57
C TYR A 222 16.71 0.70 -33.46
N GLN A 223 16.72 2.02 -33.69
CA GLN A 223 16.38 3.01 -32.69
C GLN A 223 15.25 3.93 -33.12
N VAL A 224 14.46 4.33 -32.14
CA VAL A 224 13.56 5.48 -32.22
C VAL A 224 13.86 6.40 -31.04
N ARG A 225 13.83 7.71 -31.29
CA ARG A 225 14.20 8.73 -30.31
C ARG A 225 13.09 9.75 -30.14
N TRP A 226 12.77 10.12 -28.90
CA TRP A 226 11.75 11.14 -28.56
C TRP A 226 12.37 12.19 -27.65
N ARG A 227 11.99 13.45 -27.89
CA ARG A 227 12.38 14.59 -27.04
C ARG A 227 11.28 15.64 -27.00
N ASN A 228 11.43 16.64 -26.14
CA ASN A 228 10.50 17.77 -26.01
C ASN A 228 9.05 17.32 -25.76
N LEU A 229 8.87 16.20 -25.00
CA LEU A 229 7.56 15.68 -24.67
C LEU A 229 6.90 16.60 -23.65
N ARG A 230 5.81 17.26 -24.06
CA ARG A 230 5.04 18.15 -23.20
C ARG A 230 3.55 18.01 -23.43
N ILE A 231 2.78 18.24 -22.39
CA ILE A 231 1.32 18.07 -22.39
C ILE A 231 0.63 19.28 -21.75
N GLN A 232 -0.47 19.71 -22.35
CA GLN A 232 -1.50 20.49 -21.68
C GLN A 232 -2.66 19.56 -21.40
N ALA A 233 -2.97 19.30 -20.14
CA ALA A 233 -4.07 18.43 -19.76
C ALA A 233 -4.94 19.12 -18.70
N GLU A 234 -6.25 18.91 -18.78
CA GLU A 234 -7.13 19.25 -17.69
C GLU A 234 -6.84 18.26 -16.55
N ASP A 235 -6.12 18.73 -15.55
CA ASP A 235 -5.86 17.96 -14.35
C ASP A 235 -6.94 18.28 -13.32
N GLU A 236 -7.69 17.27 -12.90
CA GLU A 236 -8.61 17.43 -11.78
C GLU A 236 -7.85 17.61 -10.45
N GLY A 237 -6.52 17.57 -10.48
CA GLY A 237 -5.65 17.79 -9.31
C GLY A 237 -5.84 16.78 -8.18
N VAL A 238 -6.45 15.63 -8.50
CA VAL A 238 -6.69 14.59 -7.49
C VAL A 238 -5.42 13.80 -7.25
N GLU A 239 -4.79 14.06 -6.11
CA GLU A 239 -3.66 13.26 -5.64
C GLU A 239 -4.09 11.78 -5.47
N PRO A 240 -3.21 10.82 -5.85
CA PRO A 240 -3.48 9.42 -5.54
C PRO A 240 -3.71 9.21 -4.04
N PRO A 241 -4.55 8.25 -3.64
CA PRO A 241 -4.81 7.98 -2.24
C PRO A 241 -3.51 7.74 -1.46
N MET A 242 -3.40 8.30 -0.27
CA MET A 242 -2.26 8.05 0.62
C MET A 242 -2.34 6.63 1.18
N ILE A 243 -1.31 5.83 0.96
CA ILE A 243 -1.23 4.45 1.46
C ILE A 243 -0.92 4.45 2.97
N SER A 244 0.01 5.29 3.40
CA SER A 244 0.36 5.47 4.81
C SER A 244 0.53 6.95 5.13
N CYS A 245 0.09 7.38 6.31
CA CYS A 245 0.13 8.79 6.71
C CYS A 245 0.48 8.91 8.19
N ARG A 246 1.69 9.43 8.48
CA ARG A 246 2.16 9.66 9.84
C ARG A 246 1.19 10.53 10.67
N THR A 247 0.64 11.58 10.08
CA THR A 247 -0.35 12.45 10.75
C THR A 247 -1.58 11.68 11.20
N ARG A 248 -2.09 10.76 10.37
CA ARG A 248 -3.23 9.91 10.73
C ARG A 248 -2.90 9.00 11.90
N VAL A 249 -1.71 8.42 11.94
CA VAL A 249 -1.24 7.60 13.08
C VAL A 249 -1.24 8.42 14.37
N LEU A 250 -0.73 9.66 14.33
CA LEU A 250 -0.76 10.56 15.50
C LEU A 250 -2.20 10.85 15.96
N GLN A 251 -3.12 11.08 15.03
CA GLN A 251 -4.54 11.32 15.32
C GLN A 251 -5.23 10.10 15.95
N CYS A 252 -4.83 8.88 15.56
CA CYS A 252 -5.39 7.64 16.11
C CYS A 252 -4.82 7.29 17.49
N THR A 253 -3.70 7.86 17.90
CA THR A 253 -2.98 7.53 19.13
C THR A 253 -2.67 8.77 19.99
N PRO A 254 -3.67 9.65 20.27
CA PRO A 254 -3.44 10.93 20.96
C PRO A 254 -3.01 10.75 22.43
N GLY A 255 -3.38 9.65 23.08
CA GLY A 255 -3.02 9.35 24.46
C GLY A 255 -1.54 8.95 24.68
N TRP A 256 -0.79 8.69 23.60
CA TRP A 256 0.61 8.32 23.71
C TRP A 256 1.54 9.54 23.73
N THR A 257 2.27 9.71 24.83
CA THR A 257 3.22 10.83 25.02
C THR A 257 4.69 10.39 24.93
N GLY A 258 4.96 9.09 24.83
CA GLY A 258 6.31 8.53 24.77
C GLY A 258 6.94 8.61 23.36
N ARG A 259 8.10 7.94 23.22
CA ARG A 259 8.83 7.81 21.94
C ARG A 259 7.92 7.20 20.87
N ARG A 260 8.08 7.66 19.63
CA ARG A 260 7.41 7.14 18.45
C ARG A 260 8.42 6.60 17.43
N MET A 261 7.95 5.64 16.63
CA MET A 261 8.65 5.13 15.46
C MET A 261 8.61 6.17 14.31
N ASP A 262 9.40 5.96 13.27
CA ASP A 262 9.48 6.89 12.11
C ASP A 262 8.13 7.06 11.41
N ASP A 263 7.34 6.00 11.33
CA ASP A 263 5.99 5.99 10.76
C ASP A 263 4.92 6.61 11.68
N GLY A 264 5.29 7.05 12.87
CA GLY A 264 4.44 7.71 13.86
C GLY A 264 3.82 6.78 14.89
N ARG A 265 3.94 5.44 14.73
CA ARG A 265 3.41 4.49 15.72
C ARG A 265 4.06 4.68 17.09
N PRO A 266 3.29 4.53 18.19
CA PRO A 266 3.84 4.42 19.52
C PRO A 266 4.94 3.34 19.62
N TYR A 267 6.03 3.67 20.30
CA TYR A 267 7.07 2.70 20.63
C TYR A 267 6.90 2.24 22.08
N VAL A 268 6.10 1.20 22.29
CA VAL A 268 6.03 0.52 23.61
C VAL A 268 7.34 -0.25 23.80
N PRO A 269 8.03 -0.08 24.95
CA PRO A 269 9.33 -0.73 25.23
C PRO A 269 9.28 -2.25 25.16
N ASP A 270 10.39 -2.87 24.75
CA ASP A 270 10.45 -4.33 24.53
C ASP A 270 10.34 -5.14 25.83
N ASP A 271 10.77 -4.56 26.98
CA ASP A 271 10.57 -5.16 28.30
C ASP A 271 9.10 -5.27 28.68
N ILE A 272 8.28 -4.26 28.35
CA ILE A 272 6.82 -4.31 28.53
C ILE A 272 6.22 -5.41 27.65
N LEU A 273 6.65 -5.54 26.39
CA LEU A 273 6.18 -6.61 25.51
C LEU A 273 6.56 -7.99 26.04
N LYS A 274 7.77 -8.14 26.59
CA LYS A 274 8.22 -9.40 27.20
C LYS A 274 7.37 -9.77 28.41
N ARG A 275 7.11 -8.82 29.30
CA ARG A 275 6.27 -9.03 30.49
C ARG A 275 4.80 -9.29 30.14
N MET A 276 4.31 -8.63 29.07
CA MET A 276 2.94 -8.83 28.56
C MET A 276 2.65 -10.30 28.18
N LYS A 277 3.66 -11.08 27.80
CA LYS A 277 3.48 -12.52 27.52
C LYS A 277 2.92 -13.30 28.70
N ASN A 278 3.16 -12.84 29.93
CA ASN A 278 2.67 -13.51 31.17
C ASN A 278 1.25 -13.06 31.56
N VAL A 279 0.74 -11.98 30.95
CA VAL A 279 -0.61 -11.44 31.21
C VAL A 279 -1.66 -12.39 30.63
N SER A 280 -2.74 -12.67 31.36
CA SER A 280 -3.87 -13.42 30.83
C SER A 280 -4.78 -12.53 29.96
N VAL A 281 -5.50 -13.15 29.02
CA VAL A 281 -6.51 -12.45 28.19
C VAL A 281 -7.55 -11.77 29.06
N THR A 282 -8.04 -12.47 30.13
CA THR A 282 -9.05 -11.95 31.05
C THR A 282 -8.56 -10.70 31.79
N GLN A 283 -7.31 -10.72 32.30
CA GLN A 283 -6.73 -9.58 33.01
C GLN A 283 -6.59 -8.38 32.07
N ALA A 284 -5.97 -8.58 30.89
CA ALA A 284 -5.80 -7.51 29.90
C ALA A 284 -7.15 -6.91 29.47
N TRP A 285 -8.11 -7.76 29.12
CA TRP A 285 -9.46 -7.34 28.72
C TRP A 285 -10.16 -6.53 29.82
N SER A 286 -10.13 -7.01 31.07
CA SER A 286 -10.78 -6.34 32.20
C SER A 286 -10.23 -4.94 32.44
N ILE A 287 -8.89 -4.79 32.43
CA ILE A 287 -8.23 -3.50 32.66
C ILE A 287 -8.51 -2.52 31.52
N VAL A 288 -8.39 -2.98 30.29
CA VAL A 288 -8.60 -2.13 29.08
C VAL A 288 -10.07 -1.71 28.97
N ARG A 289 -11.00 -2.64 29.23
CA ARG A 289 -12.43 -2.34 29.26
C ARG A 289 -12.79 -1.37 30.40
N GLY A 290 -12.21 -1.57 31.58
CA GLY A 290 -12.37 -0.66 32.73
C GLY A 290 -11.87 0.75 32.47
N ALA A 291 -10.91 0.91 31.55
CA ALA A 291 -10.43 2.20 31.06
C ALA A 291 -11.31 2.81 29.94
N GLY A 292 -12.46 2.20 29.59
CA GLY A 292 -13.42 2.72 28.62
C GLY A 292 -13.33 2.13 27.20
N TYR A 293 -12.42 1.18 26.93
CA TYR A 293 -12.23 0.57 25.61
C TYR A 293 -13.04 -0.72 25.48
N SER A 294 -14.33 -0.60 25.18
CA SER A 294 -15.27 -1.75 25.14
C SER A 294 -15.02 -2.71 23.97
N ASN A 295 -14.47 -2.23 22.85
CA ASN A 295 -14.27 -3.00 21.61
C ASN A 295 -12.79 -3.40 21.43
N CYS A 296 -12.14 -3.82 22.49
CA CYS A 296 -10.71 -4.19 22.49
C CYS A 296 -10.45 -5.70 22.35
N TYR A 297 -11.49 -6.53 22.26
CA TYR A 297 -11.38 -7.98 22.33
C TYR A 297 -12.13 -8.69 21.20
N GLU A 298 -11.45 -9.65 20.59
CA GLU A 298 -12.02 -10.64 19.68
C GLU A 298 -11.83 -12.05 20.24
N ASN A 299 -12.90 -12.85 20.29
CA ASN A 299 -12.81 -14.23 20.74
C ASN A 299 -12.19 -15.14 19.69
N ALA A 300 -11.78 -16.36 20.11
CA ALA A 300 -11.16 -17.32 19.21
C ALA A 300 -12.16 -18.03 18.27
N ALA A 301 -13.47 -17.87 18.45
CA ALA A 301 -14.46 -18.54 17.62
C ALA A 301 -14.40 -18.06 16.16
N GLY A 302 -14.33 -19.00 15.22
CA GLY A 302 -14.20 -18.70 13.79
C GLY A 302 -12.79 -18.27 13.36
N TRP A 303 -11.78 -18.44 14.23
CA TRP A 303 -10.39 -18.30 13.89
C TRP A 303 -9.69 -19.66 13.89
N ILE A 304 -8.71 -19.81 12.99
CA ILE A 304 -7.75 -20.91 13.01
C ILE A 304 -6.46 -20.36 13.60
N VAL A 305 -5.90 -21.07 14.57
CA VAL A 305 -4.63 -20.71 15.21
C VAL A 305 -3.62 -21.80 14.86
N MET A 306 -2.54 -21.40 14.19
CA MET A 306 -1.51 -22.34 13.73
C MET A 306 -0.86 -23.08 14.91
N ASN A 307 -0.47 -22.37 15.95
CA ASN A 307 0.09 -22.94 17.17
C ASN A 307 -0.61 -22.36 18.41
N THR A 308 -1.47 -23.16 19.03
CA THR A 308 -2.25 -22.76 20.22
C THR A 308 -1.42 -22.64 21.49
N LYS A 309 -0.16 -23.10 21.50
CA LYS A 309 0.75 -22.98 22.63
C LYS A 309 1.56 -21.69 22.59
N GLU A 310 1.70 -21.09 21.43
CA GLU A 310 2.47 -19.87 21.24
C GLU A 310 1.61 -18.62 21.42
N THR A 311 2.13 -17.69 22.21
CA THR A 311 1.50 -16.38 22.45
C THR A 311 2.04 -15.36 21.45
N ILE A 312 1.16 -14.61 20.79
CA ILE A 312 1.55 -13.44 19.99
C ILE A 312 1.44 -12.19 20.86
N VAL A 313 2.55 -11.48 21.03
CA VAL A 313 2.62 -10.16 21.68
C VAL A 313 3.51 -9.24 20.86
N GLY A 314 3.04 -8.06 20.54
CA GLY A 314 3.87 -7.05 19.87
C GLY A 314 3.12 -5.77 19.56
N ARG A 315 3.84 -4.80 19.00
CA ARG A 315 3.29 -3.53 18.51
C ARG A 315 2.57 -3.75 17.19
N VAL A 316 1.37 -3.26 17.09
CA VAL A 316 0.49 -3.47 15.94
C VAL A 316 0.95 -2.64 14.74
N LEU A 317 1.20 -3.29 13.59
CA LEU A 317 1.21 -2.70 12.27
C LEU A 317 -0.05 -3.15 11.55
N THR A 318 -0.91 -2.20 11.19
CA THR A 318 -2.19 -2.50 10.54
C THR A 318 -2.13 -2.35 9.04
N ALA A 319 -2.85 -3.22 8.30
CA ALA A 319 -3.14 -3.04 6.89
C ALA A 319 -4.62 -3.30 6.61
N GLN A 320 -5.22 -2.44 5.81
CA GLN A 320 -6.61 -2.55 5.40
C GLN A 320 -6.69 -2.98 3.94
N TYR A 321 -7.43 -4.04 3.70
CA TYR A 321 -7.76 -4.54 2.37
C TYR A 321 -9.25 -4.43 2.11
N MET A 322 -9.61 -4.21 0.85
CA MET A 322 -10.98 -4.08 0.38
C MET A 322 -11.17 -4.87 -0.92
N PRO A 323 -12.40 -5.24 -1.29
CA PRO A 323 -12.67 -5.73 -2.64
C PRO A 323 -12.11 -4.77 -3.69
N SER A 324 -11.48 -5.32 -4.73
CA SER A 324 -10.80 -4.50 -5.74
C SER A 324 -11.78 -3.63 -6.53
N HIS A 325 -11.45 -2.35 -6.63
CA HIS A 325 -12.08 -1.40 -7.54
C HIS A 325 -11.00 -0.88 -8.51
N PRO A 326 -11.04 -1.24 -9.81
CA PRO A 326 -9.93 -1.00 -10.72
C PRO A 326 -9.43 0.45 -10.78
N ASP A 327 -10.34 1.43 -10.78
CA ASP A 327 -9.95 2.85 -10.85
C ASP A 327 -9.24 3.31 -9.56
N TYR A 328 -9.73 2.85 -8.40
CA TYR A 328 -9.11 3.17 -7.11
C TYR A 328 -7.78 2.44 -6.94
N ASN A 329 -7.72 1.14 -7.30
CA ASN A 329 -6.51 0.31 -7.22
C ASN A 329 -5.37 0.88 -8.08
N ARG A 330 -5.67 1.37 -9.30
CA ARG A 330 -4.65 2.05 -10.12
C ARG A 330 -4.03 3.25 -9.41
N GLY A 331 -4.83 4.03 -8.68
CA GLY A 331 -4.35 5.13 -7.84
C GLY A 331 -3.39 4.65 -6.75
N ILE A 332 -3.76 3.59 -6.02
CA ILE A 332 -2.93 2.96 -4.99
C ILE A 332 -1.62 2.43 -5.57
N MET A 333 -1.69 1.67 -6.68
CA MET A 333 -0.50 1.10 -7.32
C MET A 333 0.44 2.18 -7.86
N ARG A 334 -0.10 3.26 -8.44
CA ARG A 334 0.68 4.43 -8.85
C ARG A 334 1.38 5.07 -7.65
N ARG A 335 0.64 5.31 -6.56
CA ARG A 335 1.21 5.87 -5.33
C ARG A 335 2.34 4.99 -4.78
N GLY A 336 2.14 3.68 -4.74
CA GLY A 336 3.16 2.73 -4.29
C GLY A 336 4.45 2.84 -5.10
N ARG A 337 4.36 2.88 -6.44
CA ARG A 337 5.52 3.08 -7.31
C ARG A 337 6.24 4.42 -7.05
N THR A 338 5.48 5.51 -6.94
CA THR A 338 6.03 6.85 -6.63
C THR A 338 6.75 6.88 -5.26
N GLU A 339 6.27 6.09 -4.28
CA GLU A 339 6.90 5.92 -2.97
C GLU A 339 8.07 4.90 -3.00
N GLY A 340 8.43 4.34 -4.16
CA GLY A 340 9.50 3.35 -4.32
C GLY A 340 9.17 1.97 -3.78
N ARG A 341 7.89 1.64 -3.57
CA ARG A 341 7.46 0.32 -3.11
C ARG A 341 7.60 -0.71 -4.21
N ILE A 342 8.11 -1.89 -3.88
CA ILE A 342 8.42 -2.97 -4.83
C ILE A 342 7.43 -4.12 -4.66
N GLY A 343 7.12 -4.81 -5.75
CA GLY A 343 6.31 -6.01 -5.76
C GLY A 343 4.81 -5.76 -5.62
N ALA A 344 4.07 -6.81 -5.28
CA ALA A 344 2.64 -6.75 -5.06
C ALA A 344 2.31 -6.04 -3.72
N SER A 345 1.15 -5.39 -3.66
CA SER A 345 0.80 -4.52 -2.53
C SER A 345 0.70 -5.24 -1.17
N ASN A 346 0.52 -6.56 -1.15
CA ASN A 346 0.55 -7.35 0.08
C ASN A 346 1.95 -7.48 0.71
N SER A 347 3.03 -7.22 -0.03
CA SER A 347 4.40 -7.17 0.51
C SER A 347 4.73 -5.83 1.19
N TRP A 348 4.07 -4.74 0.81
CA TRP A 348 4.40 -3.40 1.27
C TRP A 348 4.30 -3.18 2.79
N PRO A 349 3.29 -3.73 3.51
CA PRO A 349 3.28 -3.67 4.97
C PRO A 349 4.46 -4.42 5.61
N ILE A 350 4.93 -5.50 4.96
CA ILE A 350 6.03 -6.35 5.47
C ILE A 350 7.34 -5.57 5.52
N ASP A 351 7.61 -4.74 4.51
CA ASP A 351 8.79 -3.87 4.44
C ASP A 351 8.83 -2.83 5.57
N MET A 352 7.69 -2.52 6.19
CA MET A 352 7.57 -1.55 7.27
C MET A 352 7.72 -2.16 8.67
N LEU A 353 7.76 -3.49 8.78
CA LEU A 353 7.88 -4.19 10.06
C LEU A 353 9.23 -3.96 10.73
N LYS A 354 9.22 -3.86 12.05
CA LYS A 354 10.40 -3.76 12.92
C LYS A 354 10.33 -4.83 14.00
N LYS A 355 11.47 -5.14 14.62
CA LYS A 355 11.52 -6.11 15.75
C LYS A 355 10.50 -5.75 16.82
N GLY A 356 9.74 -6.77 17.26
CA GLY A 356 8.64 -6.64 18.21
C GLY A 356 7.31 -6.18 17.62
N ASP A 357 7.21 -6.00 16.30
CA ASP A 357 5.93 -5.70 15.62
C ASP A 357 5.13 -7.00 15.37
N VAL A 358 3.82 -6.85 15.21
CA VAL A 358 2.90 -7.88 14.71
C VAL A 358 2.14 -7.31 13.52
N TYR A 359 2.16 -8.02 12.40
CA TYR A 359 1.40 -7.63 11.22
C TYR A 359 -0.05 -8.08 11.34
N ILE A 360 -0.96 -7.12 11.32
CA ILE A 360 -2.40 -7.34 11.44
C ILE A 360 -3.12 -6.81 10.22
N ALA A 361 -3.96 -7.63 9.59
CA ALA A 361 -4.69 -7.26 8.39
C ALA A 361 -6.19 -7.52 8.50
N ASP A 362 -6.97 -6.52 8.10
CA ASP A 362 -8.39 -6.67 7.78
C ASP A 362 -8.52 -6.97 6.28
N CYS A 363 -8.86 -8.20 5.93
CA CYS A 363 -9.20 -8.64 4.58
C CYS A 363 -10.65 -9.13 4.52
N PHE A 364 -11.53 -8.50 5.29
CA PHE A 364 -12.99 -8.73 5.34
C PHE A 364 -13.40 -10.23 5.39
N GLY A 365 -12.57 -11.09 6.01
CA GLY A 365 -12.82 -12.53 6.14
C GLY A 365 -12.62 -13.34 4.85
N LYS A 366 -12.06 -12.75 3.78
CA LYS A 366 -11.88 -13.41 2.49
C LYS A 366 -10.80 -14.50 2.58
N VAL A 367 -11.16 -15.74 2.17
CA VAL A 367 -10.26 -16.91 2.14
C VAL A 367 -9.92 -17.27 0.70
N PHE A 368 -10.88 -17.72 -0.10
CA PHE A 368 -10.68 -17.98 -1.52
C PHE A 368 -10.31 -16.69 -2.26
N ASP A 369 -9.24 -16.72 -3.07
CA ASP A 369 -8.64 -15.51 -3.68
C ASP A 369 -8.29 -14.40 -2.67
N GLY A 370 -8.15 -14.74 -1.39
CA GLY A 370 -7.90 -13.81 -0.28
C GLY A 370 -6.64 -14.13 0.53
N THR A 371 -5.76 -14.98 0.02
CA THR A 371 -4.56 -15.40 0.74
C THR A 371 -3.50 -14.31 0.71
N LEU A 372 -3.30 -13.66 1.87
CA LEU A 372 -2.40 -12.53 2.02
C LEU A 372 -0.93 -12.93 1.93
N ILE A 373 -0.59 -14.10 2.50
CA ILE A 373 0.79 -14.62 2.53
C ILE A 373 0.82 -16.13 2.29
N GLY A 374 1.99 -16.60 1.83
CA GLY A 374 2.48 -17.95 1.93
C GLY A 374 3.77 -17.98 2.74
N ASP A 375 4.50 -19.10 2.68
CA ASP A 375 5.72 -19.36 3.45
C ASP A 375 6.85 -18.33 3.21
N ASN A 376 7.08 -17.91 1.97
CA ASN A 376 8.10 -16.93 1.64
C ASN A 376 7.86 -15.58 2.36
N LEU A 377 6.62 -15.08 2.33
CA LEU A 377 6.28 -13.83 3.00
C LEU A 377 6.23 -14.00 4.52
N ALA A 378 5.84 -15.18 5.03
CA ALA A 378 5.90 -15.51 6.44
C ALA A 378 7.34 -15.47 6.97
N ASN A 379 8.30 -16.03 6.22
CA ASN A 379 9.74 -15.93 6.52
C ASN A 379 10.21 -14.47 6.57
N ALA A 380 9.81 -13.64 5.61
CA ALA A 380 10.15 -12.21 5.61
C ALA A 380 9.56 -11.48 6.82
N ILE A 381 8.29 -11.76 7.18
CA ILE A 381 7.64 -11.20 8.36
C ILE A 381 8.39 -11.57 9.63
N TYR A 382 8.70 -12.86 9.82
CA TYR A 382 9.42 -13.32 11.00
C TYR A 382 10.84 -12.74 11.08
N THR A 383 11.54 -12.70 9.94
CA THR A 383 12.86 -12.08 9.87
C THR A 383 12.82 -10.60 10.28
N ASN A 384 11.83 -9.85 9.87
CA ASN A 384 11.73 -8.42 10.17
C ASN A 384 11.22 -8.17 11.61
N SER A 385 10.23 -8.91 12.06
CA SER A 385 9.50 -8.64 13.31
C SER A 385 9.88 -9.55 14.48
N GLY A 386 10.27 -10.79 14.22
CA GLY A 386 10.40 -11.86 15.24
C GLY A 386 9.05 -12.31 15.77
N ASN A 387 7.97 -12.08 15.05
CA ASN A 387 6.59 -12.37 15.42
C ASN A 387 5.79 -12.97 14.26
N GLY A 388 4.58 -13.42 14.58
CA GLY A 388 3.60 -13.92 13.64
C GLY A 388 2.63 -12.85 13.14
N VAL A 389 1.45 -13.31 12.69
CA VAL A 389 0.42 -12.50 12.05
C VAL A 389 -0.98 -12.75 12.62
N ILE A 390 -1.87 -11.77 12.46
CA ILE A 390 -3.31 -11.90 12.72
C ILE A 390 -4.05 -11.34 11.52
N PHE A 391 -4.66 -12.23 10.71
CA PHE A 391 -5.32 -11.85 9.47
C PHE A 391 -6.81 -12.20 9.49
N ASP A 392 -7.65 -11.21 9.44
CA ASP A 392 -9.08 -11.40 9.13
C ASP A 392 -9.24 -11.72 7.63
N GLY A 393 -8.64 -12.85 7.22
CA GLY A 393 -8.47 -13.30 5.85
C GLY A 393 -7.77 -14.65 5.74
N GLY A 394 -7.32 -15.01 4.54
CA GLY A 394 -6.71 -16.29 4.22
C GLY A 394 -5.17 -16.30 4.22
N VAL A 395 -4.62 -17.51 4.36
CA VAL A 395 -3.19 -17.82 4.17
C VAL A 395 -3.05 -19.09 3.31
N ARG A 396 -1.83 -19.38 2.85
CA ARG A 396 -1.50 -20.62 2.13
C ARG A 396 -0.13 -21.16 2.57
N ASP A 397 0.26 -22.30 2.00
CA ASP A 397 1.57 -22.92 2.22
C ASP A 397 1.85 -23.21 3.72
N LEU A 398 0.85 -23.80 4.42
CA LEU A 398 0.85 -23.97 5.87
C LEU A 398 2.09 -24.73 6.36
N GLU A 399 2.48 -25.83 5.69
CA GLU A 399 3.64 -26.63 6.07
C GLU A 399 4.93 -25.81 6.13
N GLY A 400 5.12 -24.92 5.14
CA GLY A 400 6.26 -24.01 5.11
C GLY A 400 6.20 -22.93 6.18
N MET A 401 5.00 -22.46 6.54
CA MET A 401 4.81 -21.49 7.63
C MET A 401 5.02 -22.15 9.01
N GLU A 402 4.54 -23.38 9.22
CA GLU A 402 4.72 -24.16 10.45
C GLU A 402 6.19 -24.52 10.71
N ALA A 403 6.99 -24.66 9.66
CA ALA A 403 8.43 -24.91 9.76
C ALA A 403 9.24 -23.71 10.29
N ILE A 404 8.66 -22.52 10.37
CA ILE A 404 9.33 -21.32 10.91
C ILE A 404 9.23 -21.33 12.42
N GLU A 405 10.33 -21.69 13.10
CA GLU A 405 10.37 -21.76 14.57
C GLU A 405 10.02 -20.41 15.21
N GLY A 406 9.04 -20.39 16.11
CA GLY A 406 8.55 -19.19 16.80
C GLY A 406 7.56 -18.34 15.99
N PHE A 407 7.25 -18.70 14.75
CA PHE A 407 6.18 -18.05 13.99
C PHE A 407 4.81 -18.61 14.42
N ASN A 408 3.82 -17.74 14.53
CA ASN A 408 2.44 -18.15 14.78
C ASN A 408 1.48 -17.30 13.92
N ALA A 409 0.36 -17.87 13.53
CA ALA A 409 -0.64 -17.19 12.70
C ALA A 409 -2.06 -17.41 13.23
N TRP A 410 -2.84 -16.34 13.25
CA TRP A 410 -4.28 -16.35 13.40
C TRP A 410 -4.91 -15.95 12.07
N TYR A 411 -5.80 -16.78 11.52
CA TYR A 411 -6.39 -16.58 10.19
C TYR A 411 -7.78 -17.20 10.07
N ARG A 412 -8.54 -16.86 9.01
CA ARG A 412 -9.90 -17.37 8.80
C ARG A 412 -9.95 -18.69 8.05
N GLY A 413 -8.97 -18.97 7.23
CA GLY A 413 -8.89 -20.21 6.45
C GLY A 413 -7.63 -20.29 5.63
N ALA A 414 -7.32 -21.48 5.13
CA ALA A 414 -6.23 -21.72 4.18
C ALA A 414 -6.81 -22.06 2.82
N ASP A 415 -6.20 -21.52 1.75
CA ASP A 415 -6.59 -21.77 0.37
C ASP A 415 -5.36 -21.65 -0.54
N PRO A 416 -5.16 -22.50 -1.56
CA PRO A 416 -3.99 -22.44 -2.43
C PRO A 416 -4.02 -21.26 -3.44
N SER A 417 -5.11 -20.51 -3.51
CA SER A 417 -5.25 -19.39 -4.43
C SER A 417 -4.31 -18.22 -4.08
N PHE A 418 -4.15 -17.31 -5.03
CA PHE A 418 -3.45 -16.05 -4.82
C PHE A 418 -4.41 -14.97 -4.29
N LEU A 419 -3.83 -13.84 -3.87
CA LEU A 419 -4.62 -12.63 -3.59
C LEU A 419 -5.15 -12.06 -4.91
N ARG A 420 -6.46 -12.17 -5.14
CA ARG A 420 -7.15 -11.70 -6.34
C ARG A 420 -8.40 -10.91 -5.98
N ASN A 421 -8.74 -9.94 -6.82
CA ASN A 421 -9.92 -9.09 -6.61
C ASN A 421 -9.93 -8.40 -5.24
N VAL A 422 -8.76 -8.14 -4.69
CA VAL A 422 -8.50 -7.44 -3.42
C VAL A 422 -7.48 -6.35 -3.68
N MET A 423 -7.65 -5.21 -3.03
CA MET A 423 -6.70 -4.10 -3.08
C MET A 423 -6.32 -3.66 -1.65
N LEU A 424 -5.07 -3.34 -1.45
CA LEU A 424 -4.61 -2.65 -0.26
C LEU A 424 -5.11 -1.20 -0.32
N THR A 425 -5.84 -0.75 0.69
CA THR A 425 -6.35 0.63 0.73
C THR A 425 -5.51 1.53 1.62
N ALA A 426 -4.97 1.00 2.72
CA ALA A 426 -4.14 1.79 3.64
C ALA A 426 -3.27 0.89 4.53
N ILE A 427 -2.17 1.48 5.02
CA ILE A 427 -1.30 0.93 6.05
C ILE A 427 -1.27 1.91 7.22
N ASN A 428 -1.18 1.39 8.46
CA ASN A 428 -1.18 2.18 9.68
C ASN A 428 -2.43 3.08 9.81
N VAL A 429 -3.59 2.45 9.66
CA VAL A 429 -4.92 3.02 9.93
C VAL A 429 -5.66 2.15 10.94
N PRO A 430 -6.67 2.67 11.66
CA PRO A 430 -7.58 1.83 12.44
C PRO A 430 -8.27 0.81 11.54
N ILE A 431 -8.24 -0.45 11.95
CA ILE A 431 -8.90 -1.55 11.22
C ILE A 431 -9.80 -2.34 12.16
N ARG A 432 -10.75 -3.06 11.58
CA ARG A 432 -11.56 -4.03 12.29
C ARG A 432 -10.87 -5.41 12.22
N VAL A 433 -10.86 -6.12 13.35
CA VAL A 433 -10.42 -7.52 13.44
C VAL A 433 -11.55 -8.27 14.13
N GLY A 434 -12.37 -8.98 13.37
CA GLY A 434 -13.64 -9.52 13.87
C GLY A 434 -14.53 -8.41 14.44
N ARG A 435 -14.73 -8.39 15.76
CA ARG A 435 -15.50 -7.37 16.49
C ARG A 435 -14.63 -6.29 17.13
N ALA A 436 -13.32 -6.53 17.20
CA ALA A 436 -12.40 -5.62 17.85
C ALA A 436 -11.90 -4.52 16.91
N LEU A 437 -11.53 -3.40 17.50
CA LEU A 437 -10.80 -2.31 16.85
C LEU A 437 -9.30 -2.46 17.15
N ALA A 438 -8.47 -2.45 16.13
CA ALA A 438 -7.03 -2.39 16.23
C ALA A 438 -6.52 -1.06 15.67
N CYS A 439 -5.77 -0.32 16.46
CA CYS A 439 -5.11 0.91 16.04
C CYS A 439 -3.61 0.68 15.80
N PRO A 440 -2.98 1.43 14.87
CA PRO A 440 -1.53 1.32 14.65
C PRO A 440 -0.77 1.69 15.93
N GLY A 441 0.13 0.79 16.37
CA GLY A 441 0.94 0.98 17.57
C GLY A 441 0.29 0.53 18.88
N ASP A 442 -0.95 0.02 18.87
CA ASP A 442 -1.47 -0.74 20.01
C ASP A 442 -0.56 -1.91 20.34
N VAL A 443 -0.65 -2.45 21.53
CA VAL A 443 -0.07 -3.76 21.86
C VAL A 443 -1.13 -4.83 21.67
N VAL A 444 -0.84 -5.83 20.84
CA VAL A 444 -1.69 -7.00 20.74
C VAL A 444 -1.22 -8.10 21.71
N LEU A 445 -2.17 -8.73 22.37
CA LEU A 445 -2.00 -9.96 23.14
C LEU A 445 -2.98 -11.01 22.57
N ALA A 446 -2.45 -12.03 21.88
CA ALA A 446 -3.28 -13.12 21.37
C ALA A 446 -2.83 -14.44 22.01
N LYS A 447 -3.77 -15.09 22.66
CA LYS A 447 -3.65 -16.38 23.31
C LYS A 447 -4.85 -17.26 22.94
N ARG A 448 -4.80 -18.53 23.31
CA ARG A 448 -5.83 -19.54 23.05
C ARG A 448 -7.29 -19.04 23.19
N GLU A 449 -7.55 -18.11 24.08
CA GLU A 449 -8.91 -17.62 24.39
C GLU A 449 -9.38 -16.53 23.45
N GLY A 450 -8.45 -15.81 22.80
CA GLY A 450 -8.76 -14.70 21.89
C GLY A 450 -7.64 -13.67 21.80
N ILE A 451 -8.01 -12.53 21.24
CA ILE A 451 -7.11 -11.44 20.88
C ILE A 451 -7.55 -10.17 21.62
N VAL A 452 -6.64 -9.55 22.37
CA VAL A 452 -6.87 -8.23 23.00
C VAL A 452 -5.97 -7.19 22.36
N PHE A 453 -6.55 -6.07 21.94
CA PHE A 453 -5.83 -4.88 21.48
C PHE A 453 -5.79 -3.87 22.63
N ILE A 454 -4.58 -3.55 23.06
CA ILE A 454 -4.28 -2.72 24.22
C ILE A 454 -3.75 -1.39 23.71
N PRO A 455 -4.44 -0.25 23.91
CA PRO A 455 -3.91 1.05 23.58
C PRO A 455 -2.51 1.25 24.18
N ALA A 456 -1.57 1.72 23.39
CA ALA A 456 -0.16 1.81 23.78
C ALA A 456 0.07 2.47 25.16
N HIS A 457 -0.69 3.55 25.46
CA HIS A 457 -0.58 4.28 26.74
C HIS A 457 -1.10 3.49 27.96
N LEU A 458 -1.82 2.38 27.73
CA LEU A 458 -2.27 1.47 28.79
C LEU A 458 -1.39 0.24 28.95
N ALA A 459 -0.43 -0.01 28.05
CA ALA A 459 0.34 -1.24 28.02
C ALA A 459 1.11 -1.50 29.34
N GLU A 460 1.79 -0.50 29.87
CA GLU A 460 2.50 -0.61 31.14
C GLU A 460 1.54 -0.83 32.32
N LYS A 461 0.42 -0.09 32.35
CA LYS A 461 -0.61 -0.27 33.37
C LYS A 461 -1.17 -1.71 33.35
N VAL A 462 -1.49 -2.24 32.17
CA VAL A 462 -1.97 -3.62 32.02
C VAL A 462 -0.97 -4.63 32.58
N VAL A 463 0.32 -4.47 32.26
CA VAL A 463 1.36 -5.36 32.77
C VAL A 463 1.44 -5.31 34.30
N VAL A 464 1.60 -4.11 34.87
CA VAL A 464 1.80 -3.91 36.31
C VAL A 464 0.60 -4.38 37.14
N GLU A 465 -0.63 -4.06 36.72
CA GLU A 465 -1.85 -4.51 37.41
C GLU A 465 -2.04 -6.02 37.27
N SER A 466 -1.74 -6.60 36.11
CA SER A 466 -1.83 -8.05 35.91
C SER A 466 -0.81 -8.82 36.72
N GLU A 467 0.42 -8.30 36.88
CA GLU A 467 1.43 -8.91 37.75
C GLU A 467 0.99 -8.92 39.20
N ALA A 468 0.37 -7.84 39.66
CA ALA A 468 -0.21 -7.80 41.01
C ALA A 468 -1.34 -8.84 41.20
N ILE A 469 -2.23 -8.98 40.20
CA ILE A 469 -3.29 -10.02 40.22
C ILE A 469 -2.66 -11.43 40.21
N MET A 470 -1.68 -11.67 39.36
CA MET A 470 -0.97 -12.95 39.25
C MET A 470 -0.36 -13.38 40.59
N LEU A 471 0.30 -12.45 41.30
CA LEU A 471 0.84 -12.76 42.63
C LEU A 471 -0.25 -13.13 43.64
N ARG A 472 -1.40 -12.44 43.59
CA ARG A 472 -2.56 -12.80 44.41
C ARG A 472 -3.11 -14.19 44.09
N ASP A 473 -3.19 -14.52 42.80
CA ASP A 473 -3.66 -15.83 42.34
C ASP A 473 -2.68 -16.94 42.76
N MET A 474 -1.37 -16.72 42.62
CA MET A 474 -0.34 -17.66 43.06
C MET A 474 -0.46 -17.96 44.56
N PHE A 475 -0.57 -16.92 45.39
CA PHE A 475 -0.80 -17.06 46.83
C PHE A 475 -2.11 -17.78 47.12
N GLY A 476 -3.20 -17.35 46.50
CA GLY A 476 -4.53 -17.95 46.68
C GLY A 476 -4.54 -19.46 46.37
N HIS A 477 -3.96 -19.81 45.19
CA HIS A 477 -3.84 -21.21 44.79
C HIS A 477 -2.98 -22.04 45.75
N LEU A 478 -1.89 -21.45 46.27
CA LEU A 478 -1.06 -22.12 47.29
C LEU A 478 -1.87 -22.41 48.56
N ARG A 479 -2.51 -21.38 49.10
CA ARG A 479 -3.28 -21.49 50.36
C ARG A 479 -4.51 -22.40 50.26
N LEU A 480 -5.16 -22.45 49.09
CA LEU A 480 -6.23 -23.39 48.79
C LEU A 480 -5.73 -24.85 48.78
N ARG A 481 -4.57 -25.12 48.16
CA ARG A 481 -3.96 -26.46 48.16
C ARG A 481 -3.53 -26.91 49.53
N GLU A 482 -3.08 -26.00 50.40
CA GLU A 482 -2.74 -26.26 51.80
C GLU A 482 -3.96 -26.43 52.69
N GLY A 483 -5.17 -26.17 52.22
CA GLY A 483 -6.38 -26.17 53.01
C GLY A 483 -6.44 -25.07 54.07
N LYS A 484 -5.58 -24.03 53.96
CA LYS A 484 -5.49 -22.95 54.96
C LYS A 484 -6.67 -21.99 54.89
N TYR A 485 -7.20 -21.72 53.70
CA TYR A 485 -8.38 -20.89 53.48
C TYR A 485 -9.38 -21.61 52.56
N THR A 486 -10.66 -21.27 52.74
CA THR A 486 -11.73 -21.78 51.88
C THR A 486 -11.80 -21.02 50.55
N PRO A 487 -12.38 -21.64 49.49
CA PRO A 487 -12.60 -20.93 48.23
C PRO A 487 -13.32 -19.59 48.39
N GLY A 488 -14.38 -19.51 49.21
CA GLY A 488 -15.11 -18.29 49.48
C GLY A 488 -14.29 -17.18 50.15
N GLN A 489 -13.28 -17.56 50.97
CA GLN A 489 -12.36 -16.58 51.57
C GLN A 489 -11.35 -16.02 50.56
N ILE A 490 -10.83 -16.86 49.66
CA ILE A 490 -9.86 -16.44 48.65
C ILE A 490 -10.54 -15.65 47.54
N ASP A 491 -11.74 -16.06 47.14
CA ASP A 491 -12.47 -15.49 46.00
C ASP A 491 -13.30 -14.22 46.37
N SER A 492 -13.17 -13.74 47.59
CA SER A 492 -13.84 -12.54 48.08
C SER A 492 -12.85 -11.47 48.52
N ARG A 493 -13.36 -10.36 49.10
CA ARG A 493 -12.50 -9.34 49.70
C ARG A 493 -11.75 -9.93 50.91
N TRP A 494 -10.41 -9.93 50.82
CA TRP A 494 -9.54 -10.54 51.86
C TRP A 494 -9.63 -9.79 53.18
N THR A 495 -9.72 -10.55 54.25
CA THR A 495 -9.63 -10.05 55.62
C THR A 495 -8.22 -9.52 55.91
N PRO A 496 -8.03 -8.71 56.96
CA PRO A 496 -6.71 -8.27 57.40
C PRO A 496 -5.73 -9.45 57.67
N GLU A 497 -6.22 -10.57 58.14
CA GLU A 497 -5.44 -11.79 58.37
C GLU A 497 -4.87 -12.35 57.07
N ILE A 498 -5.72 -12.53 56.04
CA ILE A 498 -5.29 -13.04 54.74
C ILE A 498 -4.34 -12.03 54.07
N GLN A 499 -4.58 -10.73 54.21
CA GLN A 499 -3.71 -9.71 53.68
C GLN A 499 -2.31 -9.70 54.36
N ASN A 500 -2.24 -9.96 55.63
CA ASN A 500 -0.97 -10.07 56.36
C ASN A 500 -0.21 -11.33 55.97
N ASP A 501 -0.89 -12.48 55.86
CA ASP A 501 -0.31 -13.72 55.37
C ASP A 501 0.26 -13.54 53.96
N PHE A 502 -0.47 -12.89 53.06
CA PHE A 502 0.00 -12.55 51.71
C PHE A 502 1.27 -11.67 51.72
N ARG A 503 1.31 -10.67 52.60
CA ARG A 503 2.50 -9.81 52.74
C ARG A 503 3.71 -10.58 53.26
N SER A 504 3.51 -11.48 54.21
CA SER A 504 4.59 -12.33 54.71
C SER A 504 5.11 -13.23 53.60
N TRP A 505 4.19 -13.88 52.88
CA TRP A 505 4.54 -14.74 51.75
C TRP A 505 5.29 -13.99 50.64
N LEU A 506 4.89 -12.74 50.28
CA LEU A 506 5.60 -11.91 49.32
C LEU A 506 7.04 -11.61 49.75
N LYS A 507 7.27 -11.33 51.05
CA LYS A 507 8.61 -11.05 51.59
C LYS A 507 9.49 -12.28 51.57
N GLU A 508 8.94 -13.43 51.96
CA GLU A 508 9.64 -14.71 52.06
C GLU A 508 10.06 -15.25 50.68
N ASN A 509 9.28 -14.94 49.63
CA ASN A 509 9.48 -15.49 48.29
C ASN A 509 9.93 -14.42 47.25
N MET A 510 10.33 -13.22 47.69
CA MET A 510 10.60 -12.06 46.80
C MET A 510 11.58 -12.38 45.67
N ASP A 511 12.59 -13.21 45.93
CA ASP A 511 13.64 -13.55 44.95
C ASP A 511 13.22 -14.65 43.97
N GLU A 512 12.16 -15.39 44.25
CA GLU A 512 11.69 -16.54 43.47
C GLU A 512 10.44 -16.19 42.61
N LEU A 513 9.78 -15.07 42.92
CA LEU A 513 8.56 -14.69 42.25
C LEU A 513 8.83 -14.19 40.83
N PRO A 514 7.97 -14.54 39.83
CA PRO A 514 8.21 -14.27 38.41
C PRO A 514 7.83 -12.83 38.00
N VAL A 515 8.04 -11.86 38.86
CA VAL A 515 7.77 -10.42 38.61
C VAL A 515 8.94 -9.56 39.07
N PRO A 516 9.10 -8.35 38.52
CA PRO A 516 10.13 -7.42 39.00
C PRO A 516 9.97 -7.07 40.47
N LYS A 517 11.09 -6.98 41.22
CA LYS A 517 11.09 -6.68 42.64
C LYS A 517 10.39 -5.38 43.02
N ASP A 518 10.50 -4.35 42.18
CA ASP A 518 9.81 -3.08 42.40
C ASP A 518 8.29 -3.18 42.38
N VAL A 519 7.73 -4.17 41.67
CA VAL A 519 6.28 -4.48 41.72
C VAL A 519 5.92 -5.04 43.10
N ILE A 520 6.73 -5.97 43.63
CA ILE A 520 6.51 -6.56 44.94
C ILE A 520 6.65 -5.50 46.05
N GLU A 521 7.69 -4.64 45.96
CA GLU A 521 7.91 -3.53 46.90
C GLU A 521 6.73 -2.57 46.92
N ARG A 522 6.20 -2.21 45.76
CA ARG A 522 4.98 -1.39 45.65
C ARG A 522 3.77 -2.03 46.30
N MET A 523 3.61 -3.36 46.18
CA MET A 523 2.52 -4.10 46.82
C MET A 523 2.68 -4.17 48.34
N LEU A 524 3.90 -4.21 48.85
CA LEU A 524 4.20 -4.21 50.27
C LEU A 524 3.99 -2.82 50.90
N ASN A 525 4.10 -1.74 50.14
CA ASN A 525 3.99 -0.38 50.64
C ASN A 525 2.54 0.14 50.51
N PRO A 526 1.78 0.26 51.64
CA PRO A 526 0.38 0.68 51.59
C PRO A 526 0.16 2.14 51.11
N LYS A 527 1.21 2.98 51.14
CA LYS A 527 1.11 4.41 50.68
C LYS A 527 1.23 4.58 49.18
N GLN A 528 1.61 3.57 48.42
CA GLN A 528 1.78 3.61 46.96
C GLN A 528 0.67 2.87 46.19
N ARG A 529 -0.43 2.52 46.85
CA ARG A 529 -1.56 1.88 46.20
C ARG A 529 -2.45 2.90 45.51
N ASN A 530 -2.25 3.10 44.22
CA ASN A 530 -3.12 3.90 43.33
C ASN A 530 -3.93 2.99 42.36
N TRP A 531 -4.46 1.81 42.82
CA TRP A 531 -5.37 0.96 42.08
C TRP A 531 -6.57 0.55 42.92
#